data_4d15e02dd4ce266a26ab618cd7ef8ae6
#
_entry.id   4d15e02dd4ce266a26ab618cd7ef8ae6
#
_cell.length_a   1.000
_cell.length_b   1.000
_cell.length_c   1.000
_cell.angle_alpha   90.00
_cell.angle_beta   90.00
_cell.angle_gamma   90.00
#
_symmetry.space_group_name_H-M   'P 1'
#
loop_
_entity.id
_entity.type
_entity.pdbx_description
1 polymer ?
#
loop_
_entity_poly.entity_id
_entity_poly.type
_entity_poly.pdbx_seq_one_letter_code
_entity_poly.pdbx_strand_id
1 'polypeptide(L)'
;PSGTNFANDATNAGFSFSLAGTFRYDDPKASWGTNNSVKAAYPPITPETHLNIWVCNIGGGILGYAQFPGGAASTDGVVLGGEYFGVTGGVYGAGRTATHEVGHYFNLRHIWGDGRCRQDDFVADTPSSDSSNGGCPTFPSVSCKTADMTMNYMDYTYDNCMYMFTDGQRNRMRALFAPGGARFLMSGS
;
A
#
# COMPACT_ATOMS: atom_id res chain seq x y z
N PRO A 1 1.05 25.08 -7.55
CA PRO A 1 1.18 26.22 -6.68
C PRO A 1 2.51 26.15 -5.95
N SER A 2 3.38 27.11 -6.23
CA SER A 2 4.70 27.21 -5.62
C SER A 2 4.55 27.40 -4.12
N GLY A 3 5.13 26.52 -3.33
CA GLY A 3 5.25 26.67 -1.89
C GLY A 3 4.34 25.84 -1.01
N THR A 4 3.48 25.00 -1.55
CA THR A 4 2.72 24.02 -0.77
C THR A 4 3.34 22.62 -0.91
N ASN A 5 3.49 21.93 0.19
CA ASN A 5 3.96 20.53 0.25
C ASN A 5 2.81 19.53 0.02
N PHE A 6 1.89 19.83 -0.87
CA PHE A 6 0.68 19.05 -1.17
C PHE A 6 -0.29 18.83 0.03
N ALA A 7 -0.12 19.53 1.14
CA ALA A 7 -0.99 19.34 2.32
C ALA A 7 -2.47 19.62 2.02
N ASN A 8 -2.74 20.53 1.10
CA ASN A 8 -4.11 20.86 0.67
C ASN A 8 -4.73 19.80 -0.27
N ASP A 9 -3.91 18.91 -0.81
CA ASP A 9 -4.35 17.82 -1.70
C ASP A 9 -4.58 16.52 -0.90
N ALA A 10 -4.25 16.55 0.42
CA ALA A 10 -4.44 15.41 1.30
C ALA A 10 -5.92 15.16 1.58
N THR A 11 -6.35 13.92 1.40
CA THR A 11 -7.73 13.51 1.61
C THR A 11 -7.84 12.32 2.57
N ASN A 12 -8.98 12.23 3.25
CA ASN A 12 -9.34 11.02 3.98
C ASN A 12 -9.91 10.00 3.00
N ALA A 13 -9.25 8.85 2.88
CA ALA A 13 -9.70 7.77 2.01
C ALA A 13 -11.07 7.19 2.42
N GLY A 14 -11.47 7.38 3.68
CA GLY A 14 -12.80 7.03 4.19
C GLY A 14 -13.03 5.53 4.34
N PHE A 15 -11.95 4.74 4.57
CA PHE A 15 -12.04 3.34 4.93
C PHE A 15 -11.93 3.16 6.44
N SER A 16 -12.73 2.26 6.97
CA SER A 16 -12.61 1.74 8.33
C SER A 16 -12.51 0.21 8.28
N PHE A 17 -11.77 -0.35 9.21
CA PHE A 17 -11.55 -1.80 9.30
C PHE A 17 -11.98 -2.31 10.66
N SER A 18 -12.62 -3.48 10.68
CA SER A 18 -12.89 -4.23 11.90
C SER A 18 -12.13 -5.55 11.86
N LEU A 19 -11.59 -5.97 13.00
CA LEU A 19 -10.88 -7.24 13.08
C LEU A 19 -11.89 -8.40 13.13
N ALA A 20 -11.90 -9.21 12.08
CA ALA A 20 -12.76 -10.39 11.99
C ALA A 20 -12.20 -11.60 12.76
N GLY A 21 -10.88 -11.75 12.79
CA GLY A 21 -10.22 -12.84 13.50
C GLY A 21 -8.71 -12.76 13.44
N THR A 22 -8.04 -13.48 14.35
CA THR A 22 -6.60 -13.64 14.38
C THR A 22 -6.25 -15.10 14.51
N PHE A 23 -5.43 -15.60 13.60
CA PHE A 23 -4.93 -16.97 13.58
C PHE A 23 -3.40 -16.93 13.79
N ARG A 24 -2.89 -17.78 14.67
CA ARG A 24 -1.46 -17.87 14.98
C ARG A 24 -0.95 -19.26 14.64
N TYR A 25 0.18 -19.31 13.96
CA TYR A 25 0.82 -20.54 13.55
C TYR A 25 2.28 -20.53 13.99
N ASP A 26 2.73 -21.61 14.59
CA ASP A 26 4.14 -21.86 14.83
C ASP A 26 4.73 -22.53 13.59
N ASP A 27 5.61 -21.81 12.88
CA ASP A 27 6.26 -22.31 11.67
C ASP A 27 7.78 -22.23 11.86
N PRO A 28 8.51 -23.35 11.68
CA PRO A 28 9.97 -23.37 11.85
C PRO A 28 10.71 -22.63 10.73
N LYS A 29 10.01 -22.15 9.72
CA LYS A 29 10.61 -21.45 8.59
C LYS A 29 11.09 -20.07 8.99
N ALA A 30 12.39 -19.85 8.85
CA ALA A 30 13.03 -18.60 9.29
C ALA A 30 12.55 -17.35 8.54
N SER A 31 12.20 -17.49 7.23
CA SER A 31 11.66 -16.38 6.43
C SER A 31 10.90 -16.88 5.20
N TRP A 32 10.01 -16.05 4.70
CA TRP A 32 9.21 -16.27 3.51
C TRP A 32 9.70 -15.38 2.36
N GLY A 33 9.51 -15.83 1.12
CA GLY A 33 9.73 -15.00 -0.06
C GLY A 33 8.46 -14.28 -0.51
N THR A 34 8.58 -13.50 -1.58
CA THR A 34 7.46 -12.77 -2.22
C THR A 34 6.69 -13.62 -3.25
N ASN A 35 6.91 -14.93 -3.27
CA ASN A 35 6.33 -15.88 -4.24
C ASN A 35 5.00 -16.49 -3.79
N ASN A 36 4.29 -15.86 -2.87
CA ASN A 36 3.04 -16.33 -2.27
C ASN A 36 3.13 -17.68 -1.51
N SER A 37 4.32 -18.17 -1.20
CA SER A 37 4.46 -19.46 -0.49
C SER A 37 3.84 -19.44 0.91
N VAL A 38 3.85 -18.29 1.60
CA VAL A 38 3.14 -18.13 2.88
C VAL A 38 1.63 -18.26 2.72
N LYS A 39 1.08 -17.72 1.64
CA LYS A 39 -0.36 -17.81 1.33
C LYS A 39 -0.78 -19.22 0.93
N ALA A 40 0.12 -19.97 0.30
CA ALA A 40 -0.11 -21.37 -0.01
C ALA A 40 -0.06 -22.27 1.25
N ALA A 41 0.85 -21.97 2.18
CA ALA A 41 0.94 -22.69 3.46
C ALA A 41 -0.25 -22.38 4.38
N TYR A 42 -0.71 -21.15 4.37
CA TYR A 42 -1.81 -20.64 5.20
C TYR A 42 -2.83 -19.93 4.31
N PRO A 43 -3.73 -20.66 3.64
CA PRO A 43 -4.65 -20.08 2.66
C PRO A 43 -5.54 -18.96 3.23
N PRO A 44 -5.93 -17.97 2.42
CA PRO A 44 -6.81 -16.90 2.84
C PRO A 44 -8.19 -17.44 3.25
N ILE A 45 -8.82 -16.77 4.19
CA ILE A 45 -10.15 -17.13 4.69
C ILE A 45 -11.14 -16.12 4.09
N THR A 46 -12.16 -16.64 3.40
CA THR A 46 -13.23 -15.85 2.76
C THR A 46 -12.71 -14.58 2.05
N PRO A 47 -11.75 -14.69 1.12
CA PRO A 47 -11.08 -13.54 0.51
C PRO A 47 -12.04 -12.63 -0.27
N GLU A 48 -13.22 -13.12 -0.65
CA GLU A 48 -14.24 -12.34 -1.35
C GLU A 48 -14.86 -11.25 -0.47
N THR A 49 -14.84 -11.45 0.86
CA THR A 49 -15.49 -10.55 1.82
C THR A 49 -14.53 -9.99 2.87
N HIS A 50 -13.33 -10.55 2.98
CA HIS A 50 -12.36 -10.16 4.01
C HIS A 50 -10.98 -9.88 3.41
N LEU A 51 -10.38 -8.78 3.83
CA LEU A 51 -8.95 -8.55 3.63
C LEU A 51 -8.16 -9.51 4.52
N ASN A 52 -7.37 -10.37 3.91
CA ASN A 52 -6.45 -11.25 4.61
C ASN A 52 -5.07 -10.60 4.72
N ILE A 53 -4.49 -10.61 5.91
CA ILE A 53 -3.16 -10.06 6.17
C ILE A 53 -2.31 -11.14 6.84
N TRP A 54 -1.19 -11.50 6.21
CA TRP A 54 -0.17 -12.35 6.80
C TRP A 54 0.93 -11.48 7.39
N VAL A 55 1.28 -11.73 8.65
CA VAL A 55 2.38 -11.06 9.32
C VAL A 55 3.46 -12.11 9.60
N CYS A 56 4.61 -11.98 8.95
CA CYS A 56 5.68 -12.97 9.02
C CYS A 56 7.05 -12.32 8.76
N ASN A 57 8.13 -13.07 8.93
CA ASN A 57 9.44 -12.63 8.50
C ASN A 57 9.55 -12.79 6.98
N ILE A 58 9.79 -11.70 6.25
CA ILE A 58 10.00 -11.70 4.80
C ILE A 58 11.49 -11.52 4.53
N GLY A 59 12.06 -12.42 3.74
CA GLY A 59 13.48 -12.33 3.37
C GLY A 59 13.77 -11.21 2.36
N GLY A 60 15.05 -10.89 2.22
CA GLY A 60 15.51 -9.95 1.18
C GLY A 60 15.26 -8.46 1.47
N GLY A 61 14.96 -8.09 2.71
CA GLY A 61 14.73 -6.67 3.07
C GLY A 61 13.39 -6.12 2.57
N ILE A 62 12.46 -6.98 2.22
CA ILE A 62 11.11 -6.59 1.76
C ILE A 62 10.24 -6.29 2.97
N LEU A 63 9.60 -5.13 3.00
CA LEU A 63 8.76 -4.69 4.10
C LEU A 63 7.36 -5.31 4.03
N GLY A 64 6.82 -5.46 2.84
CA GLY A 64 5.52 -6.05 2.55
C GLY A 64 5.30 -6.28 1.07
N TYR A 65 4.20 -6.91 0.72
CA TYR A 65 3.69 -6.98 -0.65
C TYR A 65 2.19 -7.29 -0.66
N ALA A 66 1.52 -6.87 -1.71
CA ALA A 66 0.08 -7.05 -1.86
C ALA A 66 -0.27 -7.68 -3.21
N GLN A 67 -1.43 -8.30 -3.28
CA GLN A 67 -2.06 -8.68 -4.53
C GLN A 67 -2.98 -7.57 -5.02
N PHE A 68 -2.79 -7.15 -6.28
CA PHE A 68 -3.73 -6.25 -6.94
C PHE A 68 -5.08 -6.91 -7.18
N PRO A 69 -6.17 -6.13 -7.29
CA PRO A 69 -7.50 -6.66 -7.60
C PRO A 69 -7.52 -7.48 -8.90
N GLY A 70 -8.33 -8.52 -8.93
CA GLY A 70 -8.49 -9.39 -10.11
C GLY A 70 -7.52 -10.56 -10.18
N GLY A 71 -6.64 -10.73 -9.20
CA GLY A 71 -5.81 -11.93 -9.05
C GLY A 71 -6.61 -13.13 -8.50
N ALA A 72 -5.92 -14.27 -8.35
CA ALA A 72 -6.55 -15.48 -7.83
C ALA A 72 -6.97 -15.32 -6.36
N ALA A 73 -8.17 -15.78 -6.01
CA ALA A 73 -8.69 -15.75 -4.63
C ALA A 73 -7.76 -16.49 -3.65
N SER A 74 -7.12 -17.56 -4.07
CA SER A 74 -6.18 -18.35 -3.24
C SER A 74 -4.93 -17.60 -2.81
N THR A 75 -4.64 -16.46 -3.39
CA THR A 75 -3.48 -15.61 -3.06
C THR A 75 -3.89 -14.17 -2.73
N ASP A 76 -5.20 -13.91 -2.57
CA ASP A 76 -5.69 -12.54 -2.34
C ASP A 76 -5.41 -12.07 -0.92
N GLY A 77 -4.82 -10.89 -0.81
CA GLY A 77 -4.47 -10.24 0.45
C GLY A 77 -3.07 -9.63 0.47
N VAL A 78 -2.65 -9.23 1.66
CA VAL A 78 -1.44 -8.47 1.95
C VAL A 78 -0.50 -9.28 2.84
N VAL A 79 0.80 -9.25 2.56
CA VAL A 79 1.83 -9.84 3.43
C VAL A 79 2.71 -8.72 3.98
N LEU A 80 2.94 -8.71 5.29
CA LEU A 80 3.70 -7.68 6.00
C LEU A 80 4.83 -8.31 6.81
N GLY A 81 5.98 -7.68 6.76
CA GLY A 81 7.08 -8.01 7.66
C GLY A 81 6.69 -7.71 9.11
N GLY A 82 6.94 -8.65 10.02
CA GLY A 82 6.56 -8.49 11.43
C GLY A 82 7.19 -7.28 12.10
N GLU A 83 8.38 -6.87 11.66
CA GLU A 83 9.08 -5.67 12.14
C GLU A 83 8.44 -4.35 11.66
N TYR A 84 7.57 -4.41 10.65
CA TYR A 84 6.95 -3.25 10.01
C TYR A 84 5.43 -3.21 10.19
N PHE A 85 4.88 -4.15 10.96
CA PHE A 85 3.45 -4.23 11.23
C PHE A 85 3.09 -3.54 12.55
N GLY A 86 2.22 -2.55 12.48
CA GLY A 86 1.80 -1.76 13.64
C GLY A 86 2.81 -0.69 14.03
N VAL A 87 2.82 -0.34 15.30
CA VAL A 87 3.75 0.66 15.84
C VAL A 87 4.93 -0.07 16.47
N THR A 88 6.06 0.00 15.78
CA THR A 88 7.33 -0.60 16.18
C THR A 88 8.41 0.47 16.32
N GLY A 89 9.66 0.09 16.35
CA GLY A 89 10.78 1.04 16.30
C GLY A 89 11.25 1.27 14.85
N GLY A 90 12.09 2.31 14.67
CA GLY A 90 12.76 2.57 13.41
C GLY A 90 11.97 3.42 12.41
N VAL A 91 12.56 3.62 11.26
CA VAL A 91 12.08 4.57 10.25
C VAL A 91 10.82 4.11 9.51
N TYR A 92 10.51 2.83 9.55
CA TYR A 92 9.31 2.20 9.00
C TYR A 92 8.38 1.65 10.10
N GLY A 93 8.45 2.22 11.30
CA GLY A 93 7.77 1.70 12.49
C GLY A 93 6.49 2.44 12.87
N ALA A 94 5.90 3.26 12.00
CA ALA A 94 4.63 3.95 12.25
C ALA A 94 3.44 3.33 11.50
N GLY A 95 3.61 2.11 10.97
CA GLY A 95 2.55 1.33 10.33
C GLY A 95 2.23 1.75 8.89
N ARG A 96 3.09 2.56 8.24
CA ARG A 96 2.83 3.04 6.87
C ARG A 96 3.07 1.98 5.81
N THR A 97 3.90 0.97 6.10
CA THR A 97 4.00 -0.23 5.26
C THR A 97 2.62 -0.86 5.05
N ALA A 98 1.83 -1.07 6.10
CA ALA A 98 0.48 -1.60 5.97
C ALA A 98 -0.43 -0.67 5.15
N THR A 99 -0.34 0.65 5.35
CA THR A 99 -1.09 1.65 4.57
C THR A 99 -0.73 1.56 3.07
N HIS A 100 0.56 1.43 2.75
CA HIS A 100 1.08 1.29 1.39
C HIS A 100 0.55 0.03 0.71
N GLU A 101 0.72 -1.13 1.37
CA GLU A 101 0.31 -2.42 0.80
C GLU A 101 -1.21 -2.52 0.64
N VAL A 102 -1.99 -1.96 1.57
CA VAL A 102 -3.44 -1.84 1.41
C VAL A 102 -3.80 -0.91 0.24
N GLY A 103 -3.00 0.13 -0.01
CA GLY A 103 -3.12 0.95 -1.21
C GLY A 103 -3.03 0.12 -2.51
N HIS A 104 -2.03 -0.75 -2.62
CA HIS A 104 -1.92 -1.70 -3.75
C HIS A 104 -3.08 -2.68 -3.81
N TYR A 105 -3.46 -3.24 -2.65
CA TYR A 105 -4.62 -4.12 -2.55
C TYR A 105 -5.91 -3.43 -3.01
N PHE A 106 -5.97 -2.10 -2.88
CA PHE A 106 -7.06 -1.24 -3.37
C PHE A 106 -6.74 -0.57 -4.72
N ASN A 107 -5.87 -1.17 -5.53
CA ASN A 107 -5.59 -0.77 -6.92
C ASN A 107 -4.77 0.51 -7.09
N LEU A 108 -4.08 0.99 -6.09
CA LEU A 108 -3.12 2.07 -6.29
C LEU A 108 -1.78 1.52 -6.78
N ARG A 109 -1.17 2.22 -7.72
CA ARG A 109 0.22 2.00 -8.11
C ARG A 109 1.14 2.93 -7.34
N HIS A 110 2.43 2.66 -7.39
CA HIS A 110 3.41 3.64 -6.94
C HIS A 110 3.27 4.93 -7.74
N ILE A 111 3.48 6.08 -7.11
CA ILE A 111 3.30 7.39 -7.76
C ILE A 111 4.25 7.65 -8.92
N TRP A 112 5.36 6.91 -9.05
CA TRP A 112 6.27 6.97 -10.20
C TRP A 112 5.90 5.95 -11.31
N GLY A 113 4.78 5.24 -11.19
CA GLY A 113 4.27 4.32 -12.19
C GLY A 113 5.15 3.10 -12.46
N ASP A 114 6.12 2.79 -11.56
CA ASP A 114 7.13 1.72 -11.70
C ASP A 114 8.04 1.84 -12.93
N GLY A 115 8.18 3.06 -13.43
CA GLY A 115 9.02 3.41 -14.56
C GLY A 115 9.66 4.77 -14.35
N ARG A 116 10.01 5.42 -15.45
CA ARG A 116 10.52 6.78 -15.45
C ARG A 116 9.38 7.76 -15.78
N CYS A 117 9.70 9.03 -15.92
CA CYS A 117 8.75 10.12 -16.23
C CYS A 117 7.70 9.85 -17.34
N ARG A 118 7.77 8.75 -18.05
CA ARG A 118 6.82 8.34 -19.09
C ARG A 118 5.79 7.33 -18.60
N GLN A 119 5.99 6.80 -17.40
CA GLN A 119 5.03 5.89 -16.78
C GLN A 119 4.06 6.68 -15.91
N ASP A 120 2.90 6.09 -15.67
CA ASP A 120 1.80 6.73 -14.97
C ASP A 120 1.23 5.77 -13.94
N ASP A 121 0.83 6.29 -12.80
CA ASP A 121 0.08 5.56 -11.78
C ASP A 121 -1.44 5.54 -12.07
N PHE A 122 -1.87 6.22 -13.13
CA PHE A 122 -3.26 6.40 -13.57
C PHE A 122 -4.13 7.17 -12.57
N VAL A 123 -3.52 8.15 -11.90
CA VAL A 123 -4.19 9.08 -10.99
C VAL A 123 -3.81 10.51 -11.38
N ALA A 124 -4.78 11.30 -11.81
CA ALA A 124 -4.52 12.58 -12.47
C ALA A 124 -3.98 13.67 -11.53
N ASP A 125 -4.18 13.55 -10.23
CA ASP A 125 -3.75 14.52 -9.22
C ASP A 125 -2.46 14.11 -8.47
N THR A 126 -1.79 13.07 -8.94
CA THR A 126 -0.43 12.70 -8.55
C THR A 126 0.56 13.14 -9.64
N PRO A 127 1.50 14.07 -9.34
CA PRO A 127 2.50 14.46 -10.32
C PRO A 127 3.41 13.30 -10.71
N SER A 128 3.78 13.23 -12.00
CA SER A 128 4.75 12.23 -12.46
C SER A 128 6.08 12.34 -11.74
N SER A 129 6.66 11.24 -11.32
CA SER A 129 7.96 11.12 -10.67
C SER A 129 8.86 10.16 -11.46
N ASP A 130 10.18 10.38 -11.45
CA ASP A 130 11.12 9.56 -12.23
C ASP A 130 11.40 8.20 -11.57
N SER A 131 11.33 8.16 -10.24
CA SER A 131 11.56 6.96 -9.43
C SER A 131 11.00 7.15 -8.03
N SER A 132 11.09 6.10 -7.19
CA SER A 132 10.79 6.22 -5.77
C SER A 132 11.71 7.22 -5.07
N ASN A 133 11.18 7.89 -4.04
CA ASN A 133 11.96 8.68 -3.11
C ASN A 133 12.19 7.87 -1.82
N GLY A 134 13.36 8.03 -1.21
CA GLY A 134 13.71 7.38 0.05
C GLY A 134 14.04 8.39 1.14
N GLY A 135 14.07 7.93 2.38
CA GLY A 135 14.35 8.81 3.52
C GLY A 135 13.24 9.83 3.78
N CYS A 136 13.62 11.06 4.13
CA CYS A 136 12.72 12.20 4.25
C CYS A 136 13.24 13.35 3.38
N PRO A 137 12.90 13.39 2.10
CA PRO A 137 13.40 14.42 1.20
C PRO A 137 12.95 15.82 1.64
N THR A 138 13.84 16.80 1.47
CA THR A 138 13.46 18.20 1.63
C THR A 138 12.55 18.61 0.48
N PHE A 139 11.45 19.25 0.80
CA PHE A 139 10.52 19.75 -0.22
C PHE A 139 11.00 21.12 -0.77
N PRO A 140 10.90 21.35 -2.10
CA PRO A 140 10.47 20.41 -3.12
C PRO A 140 11.59 19.45 -3.56
N SER A 141 11.29 18.14 -3.63
CA SER A 141 12.05 17.21 -4.46
C SER A 141 11.49 17.30 -5.87
N VAL A 142 12.31 17.45 -6.88
CA VAL A 142 11.85 17.71 -8.25
C VAL A 142 12.44 16.68 -9.21
N SER A 143 11.54 15.93 -9.84
CA SER A 143 11.84 15.13 -11.01
C SER A 143 10.78 15.39 -12.09
N CYS A 144 10.91 14.82 -13.28
CA CYS A 144 9.91 14.98 -14.35
C CYS A 144 9.38 16.43 -14.58
N LYS A 145 10.14 17.45 -14.19
CA LYS A 145 9.82 18.89 -14.26
C LYS A 145 8.71 19.35 -13.28
N THR A 146 8.29 18.51 -12.36
CA THR A 146 7.31 18.81 -11.32
C THR A 146 7.88 18.44 -9.96
N ALA A 147 7.31 18.98 -8.88
CA ALA A 147 7.63 18.52 -7.54
C ALA A 147 7.05 17.10 -7.33
N ASP A 148 7.86 16.21 -6.79
CA ASP A 148 7.47 14.86 -6.44
C ASP A 148 6.61 14.88 -5.16
N MET A 149 5.58 14.05 -5.11
CA MET A 149 4.69 13.95 -3.95
C MET A 149 5.27 12.99 -2.90
N THR A 150 6.45 13.32 -2.37
CA THR A 150 7.25 12.47 -1.49
C THR A 150 6.57 12.09 -0.17
N MET A 151 5.49 12.77 0.21
CA MET A 151 4.68 12.50 1.40
C MET A 151 3.49 11.57 1.12
N ASN A 152 3.32 11.11 -0.10
CA ASN A 152 2.25 10.17 -0.48
C ASN A 152 2.55 8.77 0.06
N TYR A 153 1.53 8.08 0.56
CA TYR A 153 1.68 6.72 1.05
C TYR A 153 2.11 5.71 -0.02
N MET A 154 2.01 6.04 -1.31
CA MET A 154 2.46 5.20 -2.42
C MET A 154 3.87 5.52 -2.91
N ASP A 155 4.66 6.30 -2.13
CA ASP A 155 6.12 6.45 -2.29
C ASP A 155 6.86 5.53 -1.30
N TYR A 156 8.20 5.60 -1.25
CA TYR A 156 9.09 4.79 -0.41
C TYR A 156 9.83 5.61 0.66
N THR A 157 9.31 6.77 1.02
CA THR A 157 9.87 7.60 2.08
C THR A 157 9.63 6.97 3.46
N TYR A 158 10.32 7.47 4.49
CA TYR A 158 10.13 7.00 5.86
C TYR A 158 8.72 7.31 6.36
N ASP A 159 8.20 6.45 7.22
CA ASP A 159 6.83 6.51 7.72
C ASP A 159 6.44 7.87 8.32
N ASN A 160 7.37 8.54 9.02
CA ASN A 160 7.12 9.84 9.63
C ASN A 160 7.05 11.00 8.60
N CYS A 161 7.40 10.75 7.34
CA CYS A 161 7.34 11.72 6.26
C CYS A 161 6.14 11.51 5.34
N MET A 162 5.40 10.40 5.53
CA MET A 162 4.18 10.07 4.80
C MET A 162 2.93 10.48 5.58
N TYR A 163 1.99 11.14 4.91
CA TYR A 163 0.75 11.54 5.57
C TYR A 163 -0.48 11.63 4.67
N MET A 164 -0.38 11.25 3.38
CA MET A 164 -1.50 11.51 2.47
C MET A 164 -1.75 10.46 1.40
N PHE A 165 -3.02 10.37 1.04
CA PHE A 165 -3.53 10.04 -0.28
C PHE A 165 -4.18 11.27 -0.90
N THR A 166 -4.35 11.29 -2.22
CA THR A 166 -5.08 12.32 -2.96
C THR A 166 -6.56 11.95 -3.16
N ASP A 167 -7.36 12.90 -3.63
CA ASP A 167 -8.76 12.64 -4.01
C ASP A 167 -8.87 11.64 -5.16
N GLY A 168 -7.98 11.72 -6.13
CA GLY A 168 -7.91 10.77 -7.25
C GLY A 168 -7.60 9.36 -6.77
N GLN A 169 -6.62 9.22 -5.87
CA GLN A 169 -6.31 7.93 -5.24
C GLN A 169 -7.49 7.38 -4.45
N ARG A 170 -8.15 8.19 -3.63
CA ARG A 170 -9.37 7.80 -2.91
C ARG A 170 -10.45 7.30 -3.87
N ASN A 171 -10.72 8.05 -4.93
CA ASN A 171 -11.77 7.70 -5.90
C ASN A 171 -11.44 6.39 -6.61
N ARG A 172 -10.16 6.18 -6.97
CA ARG A 172 -9.69 4.93 -7.58
C ARG A 172 -9.86 3.73 -6.64
N MET A 173 -9.49 3.87 -5.37
CA MET A 173 -9.70 2.82 -4.37
C MET A 173 -11.20 2.52 -4.17
N ARG A 174 -12.04 3.54 -4.02
CA ARG A 174 -13.47 3.38 -3.75
C ARG A 174 -14.24 2.78 -4.92
N ALA A 175 -13.79 2.97 -6.14
CA ALA A 175 -14.40 2.36 -7.33
C ALA A 175 -14.46 0.82 -7.25
N LEU A 176 -13.53 0.18 -6.53
CA LEU A 176 -13.54 -1.27 -6.34
C LEU A 176 -14.75 -1.79 -5.54
N PHE A 177 -15.33 -0.95 -4.72
CA PHE A 177 -16.44 -1.29 -3.82
C PHE A 177 -17.81 -0.89 -4.38
N ALA A 178 -17.84 -0.23 -5.54
CA ALA A 178 -19.07 0.06 -6.26
C ALA A 178 -19.67 -1.23 -6.87
N PRO A 179 -20.98 -1.26 -7.20
CA PRO A 179 -21.59 -2.39 -7.90
C PRO A 179 -20.80 -2.81 -9.12
N GLY A 180 -20.42 -4.09 -9.19
CA GLY A 180 -19.55 -4.64 -10.24
C GLY A 180 -18.05 -4.44 -10.03
N GLY A 181 -17.62 -3.74 -9.00
CA GLY A 181 -16.22 -3.60 -8.61
C GLY A 181 -15.65 -4.89 -8.02
N ALA A 182 -14.33 -5.06 -8.17
CA ALA A 182 -13.64 -6.31 -7.81
C ALA A 182 -13.68 -6.64 -6.30
N ARG A 183 -14.03 -5.68 -5.45
CA ARG A 183 -14.13 -5.83 -3.98
C ARG A 183 -15.51 -5.43 -3.45
N PHE A 184 -16.52 -5.45 -4.32
CA PHE A 184 -17.89 -5.05 -3.96
C PHE A 184 -18.43 -5.80 -2.75
N LEU A 185 -18.17 -7.11 -2.63
CA LEU A 185 -18.64 -7.93 -1.52
C LEU A 185 -17.99 -7.61 -0.16
N MET A 186 -16.90 -6.83 -0.16
CA MET A 186 -16.27 -6.34 1.08
C MET A 186 -16.95 -5.06 1.61
N SER A 187 -17.84 -4.44 0.84
CA SER A 187 -18.43 -3.13 1.12
C SER A 187 -19.70 -3.19 1.95
N GLY A 188 -19.81 -4.00 2.91
CA GLY A 188 -21.00 -3.85 3.71
C GLY A 188 -21.56 -5.11 4.29
N SER A 189 -20.83 -5.56 5.19
CA SER A 189 -21.41 -6.35 6.30
C SER A 189 -21.42 -5.48 7.55
#